data_86e2d0f49a6ab9f65c2a6da9a61e302a
#
_entry.id   86e2d0f49a6ab9f65c2a6da9a61e302a
#
_cell.length_a   1.000
_cell.length_b   1.000
_cell.length_c   1.000
_cell.angle_alpha   90.00
_cell.angle_beta   90.00
_cell.angle_gamma   90.00
#
_symmetry.space_group_name_H-M   'P 1'
#
loop_
_entity.id
_entity.type
_entity.pdbx_description
1 polymer ?
#
loop_
_entity_poly.entity_id
_entity_poly.type
_entity_poly.pdbx_seq_one_letter_code
_entity_poly.pdbx_strand_id
1 'polypeptide(L)'
;MRYGILLLGLAFLGCARPDFRDSSLPSEQRAELLLQELTLEEKISLMMDVSKPVERLGIKPYNWWNEALHGVARAGLATVFPQSIGMAASFNDSLVYEVFTAVSDEARAKNVYYASKGSYERYQGLTMWTPNVNIYRDPRW
;
A
#
# COMPACT_ATOMS: atom_id res chain seq x y z
N MET A 1 -32.21 53.78 34.67
CA MET A 1 -30.93 53.46 33.94
C MET A 1 -30.72 51.96 34.01
N ARG A 2 -30.89 51.26 32.88
CA ARG A 2 -30.72 49.79 32.79
C ARG A 2 -29.44 49.56 31.99
N TYR A 3 -28.39 49.05 32.62
CA TYR A 3 -27.16 48.68 31.99
C TYR A 3 -27.33 47.27 31.38
N GLY A 4 -27.38 47.18 30.05
CA GLY A 4 -27.32 45.91 29.32
C GLY A 4 -25.87 45.40 29.27
N ILE A 5 -25.62 44.24 29.86
CA ILE A 5 -24.34 43.54 29.73
C ILE A 5 -24.35 42.80 28.42
N LEU A 6 -23.51 43.23 27.45
CA LEU A 6 -23.27 42.56 26.19
C LEU A 6 -22.25 41.43 26.45
N LEU A 7 -22.72 40.19 26.50
CA LEU A 7 -21.86 39.01 26.54
C LEU A 7 -21.32 38.74 25.13
N LEU A 8 -20.07 39.10 24.88
CA LEU A 8 -19.33 38.68 23.67
C LEU A 8 -18.96 37.18 23.78
N GLY A 9 -19.72 36.35 23.10
CA GLY A 9 -19.37 34.93 22.96
C GLY A 9 -18.12 34.78 22.06
N LEU A 10 -16.97 34.43 22.66
CA LEU A 10 -15.79 33.98 21.92
C LEU A 10 -16.11 32.60 21.35
N ALA A 11 -16.41 32.54 20.05
CA ALA A 11 -16.43 31.30 19.31
C ALA A 11 -14.96 30.82 19.13
N PHE A 12 -14.56 29.83 19.91
CA PHE A 12 -13.31 29.06 19.63
C PHE A 12 -13.53 28.27 18.36
N LEU A 13 -13.07 28.82 17.23
CA LEU A 13 -12.82 28.03 16.03
C LEU A 13 -11.66 27.09 16.34
N GLY A 14 -11.99 25.89 16.84
CA GLY A 14 -11.02 24.81 16.96
C GLY A 14 -10.52 24.45 15.58
N CYS A 15 -9.30 24.87 15.22
CA CYS A 15 -8.61 24.30 14.05
C CYS A 15 -8.49 22.79 14.29
N ALA A 16 -9.31 22.01 13.59
CA ALA A 16 -9.15 20.57 13.57
C ALA A 16 -7.73 20.26 13.06
N ARG A 17 -6.96 19.50 13.85
CA ARG A 17 -5.64 19.04 13.38
C ARG A 17 -5.84 18.18 12.13
N PRO A 18 -4.99 18.36 11.11
CA PRO A 18 -5.06 17.51 9.94
C PRO A 18 -4.85 16.04 10.34
N ASP A 19 -5.67 15.14 9.80
CA ASP A 19 -5.63 13.70 10.07
C ASP A 19 -4.96 12.99 8.89
N PHE A 20 -4.06 12.05 9.17
CA PHE A 20 -3.42 11.22 8.15
C PHE A 20 -4.42 10.37 7.34
N ARG A 21 -5.64 10.18 7.85
CA ARG A 21 -6.74 9.48 7.18
C ARG A 21 -7.43 10.32 6.11
N ASP A 22 -7.22 11.62 6.11
CA ASP A 22 -7.80 12.50 5.09
C ASP A 22 -7.21 12.21 3.73
N SER A 23 -7.99 11.54 2.86
CA SER A 23 -7.57 11.17 1.51
C SER A 23 -7.42 12.35 0.56
N SER A 24 -7.87 13.55 0.93
CA SER A 24 -7.66 14.76 0.15
C SER A 24 -6.25 15.33 0.26
N LEU A 25 -5.50 14.93 1.31
CA LEU A 25 -4.11 15.33 1.51
C LEU A 25 -3.16 14.48 0.63
N PRO A 26 -2.04 15.07 0.17
CA PRO A 26 -0.98 14.34 -0.50
C PRO A 26 -0.43 13.18 0.36
N SER A 27 -0.01 12.08 -0.29
CA SER A 27 0.50 10.89 0.41
C SER A 27 1.66 11.17 1.34
N GLU A 28 2.57 12.04 0.93
CA GLU A 28 3.73 12.46 1.73
C GLU A 28 3.30 13.16 3.01
N GLN A 29 2.35 14.08 2.92
CA GLN A 29 1.84 14.80 4.09
C GLN A 29 1.09 13.85 5.04
N ARG A 30 0.33 12.91 4.50
CA ARG A 30 -0.34 11.87 5.29
C ARG A 30 0.65 10.97 6.00
N ALA A 31 1.75 10.61 5.33
CA ALA A 31 2.83 9.82 5.92
C ALA A 31 3.52 10.56 7.07
N GLU A 32 3.80 11.86 6.92
CA GLU A 32 4.37 12.68 8.00
C GLU A 32 3.45 12.78 9.22
N LEU A 33 2.16 13.01 8.99
CA LEU A 33 1.17 13.03 10.06
C LEU A 33 1.10 11.69 10.80
N LEU A 34 1.11 10.57 10.05
CA LEU A 34 1.13 9.24 10.64
C LEU A 34 2.40 9.01 11.46
N LEU A 35 3.57 9.41 10.94
CA LEU A 35 4.84 9.27 11.67
C LEU A 35 4.85 10.02 13.01
N GLN A 36 4.12 11.11 13.14
CA GLN A 36 3.98 11.84 14.41
C GLN A 36 3.11 11.09 15.43
N GLU A 37 2.17 10.28 14.96
CA GLU A 37 1.28 9.48 15.82
C GLU A 37 1.92 8.15 16.28
N LEU A 38 2.92 7.64 15.57
CA LEU A 38 3.54 6.33 15.84
C LEU A 38 4.57 6.42 16.97
N THR A 39 4.55 5.44 17.88
CA THR A 39 5.66 5.23 18.84
C THR A 39 6.90 4.67 18.12
N LEU A 40 8.04 4.66 18.82
CA LEU A 40 9.28 4.10 18.26
C LEU A 40 9.13 2.60 17.96
N GLU A 41 8.51 1.86 18.85
CA GLU A 41 8.26 0.41 18.72
C GLU A 41 7.34 0.12 17.52
N GLU A 42 6.30 0.93 17.33
CA GLU A 42 5.41 0.80 16.19
C GLU A 42 6.12 1.11 14.87
N LYS A 43 6.95 2.15 14.83
CA LYS A 43 7.81 2.47 13.67
C LYS A 43 8.72 1.30 13.30
N ILE A 44 9.40 0.72 14.30
CA ILE A 44 10.27 -0.46 14.09
C ILE A 44 9.46 -1.64 13.56
N SER A 45 8.29 -1.90 14.13
CA SER A 45 7.44 -3.02 13.69
C SER A 45 6.95 -2.88 12.24
N LEU A 46 6.71 -1.64 11.77
CA LEU A 46 6.30 -1.37 10.40
C LEU A 46 7.45 -1.50 9.37
N MET A 47 8.70 -1.55 9.83
CA MET A 47 9.88 -1.78 8.97
C MET A 47 10.13 -3.27 8.67
N MET A 48 9.41 -4.17 9.31
CA MET A 48 9.54 -5.62 9.09
C MET A 48 8.77 -6.04 7.83
N ASP A 49 9.19 -7.15 7.19
CA ASP A 49 8.48 -7.72 6.03
C ASP A 49 7.06 -8.16 6.38
N VAL A 50 6.83 -8.53 7.62
CA VAL A 50 5.51 -8.75 8.22
C VAL A 50 5.23 -7.61 9.19
N SER A 51 4.64 -6.54 8.70
CA SER A 51 4.26 -5.38 9.52
C SER A 51 3.07 -5.72 10.39
N LYS A 52 3.23 -5.53 11.70
CA LYS A 52 2.15 -5.75 12.67
C LYS A 52 1.08 -4.66 12.57
N PRO A 53 -0.18 -4.96 12.94
CA PRO A 53 -1.21 -3.93 12.99
C PRO A 53 -0.92 -2.88 14.07
N VAL A 54 -1.35 -1.65 13.83
CA VAL A 54 -1.41 -0.60 14.86
C VAL A 54 -2.88 -0.30 15.13
N GLU A 55 -3.49 -1.11 15.97
CA GLU A 55 -4.95 -1.15 16.17
C GLU A 55 -5.51 0.19 16.63
N ARG A 56 -4.81 0.90 17.54
CA ARG A 56 -5.23 2.23 18.03
C ARG A 56 -5.32 3.28 16.92
N LEU A 57 -4.60 3.09 15.80
CA LEU A 57 -4.63 3.95 14.62
C LEU A 57 -5.47 3.35 13.48
N GLY A 58 -6.03 2.17 13.66
CA GLY A 58 -6.80 1.46 12.64
C GLY A 58 -5.95 0.92 11.48
N ILE A 59 -4.63 0.83 11.66
CA ILE A 59 -3.71 0.30 10.65
C ILE A 59 -3.76 -1.22 10.71
N LYS A 60 -4.08 -1.83 9.55
CA LYS A 60 -4.14 -3.28 9.40
C LYS A 60 -2.73 -3.87 9.27
N PRO A 61 -2.55 -5.17 9.58
CA PRO A 61 -1.30 -5.85 9.30
C PRO A 61 -1.02 -5.83 7.79
N TYR A 62 0.26 -5.87 7.41
CA TYR A 62 0.64 -5.89 6.02
C TYR A 62 1.85 -6.82 5.82
N ASN A 63 1.81 -7.61 4.76
CA ASN A 63 2.94 -8.43 4.34
C ASN A 63 3.56 -7.83 3.07
N TRP A 64 4.84 -7.45 3.16
CA TRP A 64 5.57 -6.80 2.08
C TRP A 64 6.09 -7.78 1.03
N TRP A 65 6.01 -9.08 1.30
CA TRP A 65 6.51 -10.11 0.41
C TRP A 65 5.49 -10.49 -0.65
N ASN A 66 5.54 -9.80 -1.78
CA ASN A 66 4.67 -10.05 -2.92
C ASN A 66 5.48 -10.04 -4.20
N GLU A 67 5.21 -10.96 -5.08
CA GLU A 67 5.95 -11.18 -6.32
C GLU A 67 5.00 -11.29 -7.51
N ALA A 68 5.40 -10.74 -8.65
CA ALA A 68 4.61 -10.76 -9.87
C ALA A 68 5.48 -10.69 -11.13
N LEU A 69 6.59 -11.44 -11.19
CA LEU A 69 7.53 -11.38 -12.32
C LEU A 69 6.90 -11.79 -13.66
N HIS A 70 5.98 -12.73 -13.64
CA HIS A 70 5.22 -13.17 -14.82
C HIS A 70 3.80 -13.63 -14.45
N GLY A 71 3.16 -12.92 -13.56
CA GLY A 71 1.86 -13.21 -12.97
C GLY A 71 1.93 -13.17 -11.44
N VAL A 72 0.80 -12.97 -10.78
CA VAL A 72 0.76 -12.88 -9.31
C VAL A 72 1.13 -14.21 -8.69
N ALA A 73 2.21 -14.23 -7.89
CA ALA A 73 2.71 -15.45 -7.28
C ALA A 73 1.82 -15.95 -6.13
N ARG A 74 1.65 -17.24 -6.04
CA ARG A 74 1.37 -18.16 -4.91
C ARG A 74 0.10 -17.96 -4.08
N ALA A 75 -0.59 -16.84 -4.09
CA ALA A 75 -1.84 -16.68 -3.34
C ALA A 75 -3.04 -17.18 -4.17
N GLY A 76 -3.22 -18.48 -4.29
CA GLY A 76 -4.27 -19.09 -5.10
C GLY A 76 -3.99 -19.01 -6.61
N LEU A 77 -5.04 -19.12 -7.44
CA LEU A 77 -4.92 -19.10 -8.90
C LEU A 77 -4.70 -17.67 -9.41
N ALA A 78 -3.87 -17.55 -10.45
CA ALA A 78 -3.65 -16.35 -11.24
C ALA A 78 -3.22 -16.74 -12.65
N THR A 79 -3.30 -15.81 -13.60
CA THR A 79 -2.77 -16.00 -14.94
C THR A 79 -1.24 -16.10 -14.89
N VAL A 80 -0.68 -17.11 -15.55
CA VAL A 80 0.75 -17.29 -15.69
C VAL A 80 1.15 -16.85 -17.09
N PHE A 81 1.99 -15.82 -17.16
CA PHE A 81 2.56 -15.29 -18.38
C PHE A 81 3.94 -15.91 -18.66
N PRO A 82 4.51 -15.72 -19.85
CA PRO A 82 5.88 -16.12 -20.13
C PRO A 82 6.87 -15.47 -19.14
N GLN A 83 8.00 -16.14 -18.92
CA GLN A 83 9.11 -15.59 -18.13
C GLN A 83 9.52 -14.20 -18.64
N SER A 84 10.02 -13.35 -17.77
CA SER A 84 10.41 -11.97 -18.09
C SER A 84 11.39 -11.88 -19.25
N ILE A 85 12.33 -12.84 -19.37
CA ILE A 85 13.27 -12.91 -20.48
C ILE A 85 12.55 -13.19 -21.82
N GLY A 86 11.52 -14.04 -21.82
CA GLY A 86 10.73 -14.33 -23.01
C GLY A 86 9.88 -13.14 -23.44
N MET A 87 9.29 -12.44 -22.49
CA MET A 87 8.53 -11.20 -22.75
C MET A 87 9.45 -10.11 -23.29
N ALA A 88 10.64 -9.92 -22.69
CA ALA A 88 11.63 -8.95 -23.15
C ALA A 88 12.15 -9.27 -24.57
N ALA A 89 12.32 -10.54 -24.91
CA ALA A 89 12.74 -10.97 -26.23
C ALA A 89 11.75 -10.67 -27.35
N SER A 90 10.50 -10.33 -27.02
CA SER A 90 9.51 -9.86 -27.98
C SER A 90 9.81 -8.46 -28.53
N PHE A 91 10.62 -7.66 -27.83
CA PHE A 91 10.88 -6.25 -28.11
C PHE A 91 9.58 -5.42 -28.28
N ASN A 92 8.52 -5.83 -27.59
CA ASN A 92 7.20 -5.21 -27.65
C ASN A 92 6.80 -4.69 -26.26
N ASP A 93 7.10 -3.44 -26.00
CA ASP A 93 6.82 -2.77 -24.74
C ASP A 93 5.31 -2.58 -24.49
N SER A 94 4.52 -2.38 -25.55
CA SER A 94 3.07 -2.31 -25.45
C SER A 94 2.48 -3.62 -24.94
N LEU A 95 2.94 -4.76 -25.47
CA LEU A 95 2.52 -6.09 -24.99
C LEU A 95 2.88 -6.29 -23.52
N VAL A 96 4.10 -5.91 -23.12
CA VAL A 96 4.55 -6.01 -21.73
C VAL A 96 3.68 -5.15 -20.83
N TYR A 97 3.32 -3.94 -21.25
CA TYR A 97 2.41 -3.06 -20.53
C TYR A 97 1.02 -3.70 -20.34
N GLU A 98 0.44 -4.29 -21.36
CA GLU A 98 -0.85 -4.99 -21.29
C GLU A 98 -0.79 -6.18 -20.32
N VAL A 99 0.27 -6.99 -20.38
CA VAL A 99 0.50 -8.10 -19.43
C VAL A 99 0.52 -7.60 -18.00
N PHE A 100 1.30 -6.56 -17.69
CA PHE A 100 1.37 -6.04 -16.31
C PHE A 100 0.13 -5.27 -15.90
N THR A 101 -0.66 -4.77 -16.82
CA THR A 101 -2.01 -4.25 -16.53
C THR A 101 -2.91 -5.38 -16.02
N ALA A 102 -2.96 -6.51 -16.72
CA ALA A 102 -3.71 -7.69 -16.28
C ALA A 102 -3.21 -8.21 -14.91
N VAL A 103 -1.89 -8.30 -14.72
CA VAL A 103 -1.29 -8.68 -13.44
C VAL A 103 -1.70 -7.72 -12.31
N SER A 104 -1.72 -6.42 -12.58
CA SER A 104 -2.16 -5.40 -11.60
C SER A 104 -3.63 -5.59 -11.21
N ASP A 105 -4.50 -5.87 -12.16
CA ASP A 105 -5.93 -6.09 -11.91
C ASP A 105 -6.15 -7.36 -11.09
N GLU A 106 -5.47 -8.46 -11.43
CA GLU A 106 -5.53 -9.70 -10.65
C GLU A 106 -4.99 -9.50 -9.23
N ALA A 107 -3.89 -8.77 -9.06
CA ALA A 107 -3.33 -8.48 -7.75
C ALA A 107 -4.32 -7.69 -6.87
N ARG A 108 -4.99 -6.69 -7.43
CA ARG A 108 -6.02 -5.90 -6.72
C ARG A 108 -7.22 -6.74 -6.35
N ALA A 109 -7.72 -7.56 -7.27
CA ALA A 109 -8.83 -8.47 -7.01
C ALA A 109 -8.52 -9.45 -5.87
N LYS A 110 -7.32 -10.04 -5.88
CA LYS A 110 -6.83 -10.95 -4.82
C LYS A 110 -6.69 -10.23 -3.48
N ASN A 111 -6.09 -9.04 -3.47
CA ASN A 111 -5.94 -8.26 -2.26
C ASN A 111 -7.30 -7.93 -1.62
N VAL A 112 -8.28 -7.47 -2.40
CA VAL A 112 -9.65 -7.19 -1.92
C VAL A 112 -10.29 -8.45 -1.37
N TYR A 113 -10.17 -9.59 -2.07
CA TYR A 113 -10.72 -10.86 -1.62
C TYR A 113 -10.13 -11.30 -0.28
N TYR A 114 -8.81 -11.33 -0.13
CA TYR A 114 -8.15 -11.74 1.11
C TYR A 114 -8.40 -10.75 2.26
N ALA A 115 -8.34 -9.46 1.99
CA ALA A 115 -8.66 -8.43 2.99
C ALA A 115 -10.10 -8.56 3.51
N SER A 116 -11.07 -8.93 2.65
CA SER A 116 -12.45 -9.19 3.07
C SER A 116 -12.59 -10.41 4.00
N LYS A 117 -11.61 -11.32 3.98
CA LYS A 117 -11.51 -12.48 4.89
C LYS A 117 -10.64 -12.18 6.12
N GLY A 118 -10.10 -10.95 6.26
CA GLY A 118 -9.18 -10.59 7.34
C GLY A 118 -7.80 -11.23 7.20
N SER A 119 -7.43 -11.69 6.00
CA SER A 119 -6.14 -12.33 5.71
C SER A 119 -5.18 -11.32 5.07
N TYR A 120 -3.94 -11.26 5.58
CA TYR A 120 -2.89 -10.34 5.13
C TYR A 120 -1.53 -11.07 5.04
N GLU A 121 -1.57 -12.28 4.49
CA GLU A 121 -0.40 -13.15 4.36
C GLU A 121 0.46 -12.79 3.14
N ARG A 122 1.57 -13.53 2.97
CA ARG A 122 2.45 -13.40 1.79
C ARG A 122 1.65 -13.53 0.50
N TYR A 123 2.04 -12.76 -0.50
CA TYR A 123 1.42 -12.74 -1.85
C TYR A 123 -0.03 -12.23 -1.90
N GLN A 124 -0.49 -11.58 -0.83
CA GLN A 124 -1.84 -11.01 -0.76
C GLN A 124 -1.82 -9.47 -0.75
N GLY A 125 -0.64 -8.86 -0.65
CA GLY A 125 -0.45 -7.41 -0.68
C GLY A 125 -0.34 -6.84 -2.09
N LEU A 126 -0.06 -5.55 -2.17
CA LEU A 126 0.05 -4.79 -3.42
C LEU A 126 1.45 -4.21 -3.66
N THR A 127 2.41 -4.46 -2.78
CA THR A 127 3.82 -4.08 -2.98
C THR A 127 4.53 -5.19 -3.72
N MET A 128 4.66 -5.07 -5.04
CA MET A 128 5.25 -6.11 -5.86
C MET A 128 6.76 -5.94 -5.98
N TRP A 129 7.52 -7.00 -5.70
CA TRP A 129 8.96 -7.07 -5.90
C TRP A 129 9.26 -7.43 -7.37
N THR A 130 8.92 -6.51 -8.24
CA THR A 130 9.03 -6.65 -9.69
C THR A 130 9.14 -5.26 -10.34
N PRO A 131 9.83 -5.11 -11.48
CA PRO A 131 10.63 -6.11 -12.16
C PRO A 131 11.88 -6.50 -11.38
N ASN A 132 12.48 -7.66 -11.71
CA ASN A 132 13.78 -8.03 -11.18
C ASN A 132 14.86 -7.15 -11.83
N VAL A 133 15.55 -6.34 -11.03
CA VAL A 133 16.58 -5.40 -11.49
C VAL A 133 18.00 -5.99 -11.45
N ASN A 134 18.13 -7.28 -11.21
CA ASN A 134 19.42 -7.96 -11.22
C ASN A 134 19.98 -8.03 -12.63
N ILE A 135 21.30 -7.87 -12.74
CA ILE A 135 21.98 -8.11 -14.01
C ILE A 135 21.87 -9.60 -14.35
N TYR A 136 21.27 -9.89 -15.51
CA TYR A 136 21.21 -11.26 -16.01
C TYR A 136 22.60 -11.80 -16.31
N ARG A 137 23.03 -12.81 -15.58
CA ARG A 137 24.34 -13.46 -15.78
C ARG A 137 24.25 -14.97 -15.84
N ASP A 138 23.09 -15.53 -15.59
CA ASP A 138 22.90 -16.95 -15.42
C ASP A 138 21.56 -17.37 -16.02
N PRO A 139 21.52 -18.46 -16.83
CA PRO A 139 20.28 -18.92 -17.46
C PRO A 139 19.19 -19.41 -16.50
N ARG A 140 19.45 -19.42 -15.22
CA ARG A 140 18.44 -19.75 -14.19
C ARG A 140 17.48 -18.62 -13.84
N TRP A 141 17.74 -17.44 -14.34
CA TRP A 141 16.89 -16.26 -14.09
C TRP A 141 15.76 -16.14 -15.11
#